data_e1835354b91ba0947ccbff7c445e5a62
#
_entry.id   e1835354b91ba0947ccbff7c445e5a62
#
_cell.length_a   1.000
_cell.length_b   1.000
_cell.length_c   1.000
_cell.angle_alpha   90.00
_cell.angle_beta   90.00
_cell.angle_gamma   90.00
#
_symmetry.space_group_name_H-M   'P 1'
#
loop_
_entity.id
_entity.type
_entity.pdbx_description
1 polymer ?
#
loop_
_entity_poly.entity_id
_entity_poly.type
_entity_poly.pdbx_seq_one_letter_code
_entity_poly.pdbx_strand_id
1 'polypeptide(L)'
;MEGLPLTALAVSVAALLALVLLYRFIYLRRTRYHIGSEQLISQHGVLSRKTDYMEQYRIVDFVEHQSLMQQLCGLKTVRIFSTDRNTPRLDLVGIRHNFDVVTLIRERVEYNKRKKGIYEITNH
;
A
#
# COMPACT_ATOMS: atom_id res chain seq x y z
N MET A 1 9.34 -12.84 45.95
CA MET A 1 8.78 -13.06 45.55
C MET A 1 9.04 -13.25 44.96
N GLU A 2 9.11 -13.59 45.20
CA GLU A 2 9.09 -14.01 44.38
C GLU A 2 8.64 -13.27 43.40
N GLY A 3 8.97 -12.68 42.76
CA GLY A 3 8.66 -11.94 41.71
C GLY A 3 7.49 -12.42 40.92
N LEU A 4 7.22 -11.80 39.79
CA LEU A 4 6.15 -12.30 38.93
C LEU A 4 6.50 -13.71 38.45
N PRO A 5 5.54 -14.62 38.45
CA PRO A 5 5.73 -15.93 37.84
C PRO A 5 6.07 -15.78 36.37
N LEU A 6 6.90 -16.66 35.85
CA LEU A 6 7.24 -16.66 34.42
C LEU A 6 5.98 -16.85 33.57
N THR A 7 5.00 -17.60 34.08
CA THR A 7 3.74 -17.77 33.35
C THR A 7 2.98 -16.47 33.20
N ALA A 8 2.92 -15.64 34.26
CA ALA A 8 2.25 -14.34 34.18
C ALA A 8 2.96 -13.41 33.19
N LEU A 9 4.29 -13.42 33.18
CA LEU A 9 5.07 -12.65 32.24
C LEU A 9 4.83 -13.11 30.80
N ALA A 10 4.83 -14.42 30.59
CA ALA A 10 4.59 -14.99 29.27
C ALA A 10 3.18 -14.63 28.76
N VAL A 11 2.18 -14.70 29.62
CA VAL A 11 0.81 -14.34 29.25
C VAL A 11 0.71 -12.86 28.90
N SER A 12 1.41 -11.99 29.66
CA SER A 12 1.41 -10.56 29.37
C SER A 12 2.03 -10.24 28.01
N VAL A 13 3.15 -10.88 27.70
CA VAL A 13 3.82 -10.71 26.40
C VAL A 13 2.94 -11.22 25.27
N ALA A 14 2.34 -12.40 25.45
CA ALA A 14 1.45 -12.96 24.45
C ALA A 14 0.24 -12.05 24.19
N ALA A 15 -0.33 -11.47 25.26
CA ALA A 15 -1.46 -10.55 25.13
C ALA A 15 -1.07 -9.30 24.35
N LEU A 16 0.11 -8.73 24.60
CA LEU A 16 0.60 -7.56 23.87
C LEU A 16 0.80 -7.88 22.39
N LEU A 17 1.41 -9.03 22.11
CA LEU A 17 1.59 -9.46 20.73
C LEU A 17 0.26 -9.66 20.02
N ALA A 18 -0.70 -10.27 20.70
CA ALA A 18 -2.03 -10.47 20.13
C ALA A 18 -2.72 -9.14 19.81
N LEU A 19 -2.59 -8.14 20.70
CA LEU A 19 -3.16 -6.82 20.47
C LEU A 19 -2.51 -6.13 19.29
N VAL A 20 -1.19 -6.22 19.15
CA VAL A 20 -0.47 -5.63 18.03
C VAL A 20 -0.90 -6.30 16.72
N LEU A 21 -0.96 -7.62 16.69
CA LEU A 21 -1.38 -8.35 15.50
C LEU A 21 -2.82 -8.04 15.13
N LEU A 22 -3.70 -7.94 16.12
CA LEU A 22 -5.10 -7.57 15.90
C LEU A 22 -5.22 -6.17 15.31
N TYR A 23 -4.46 -5.21 15.85
CA TYR A 23 -4.45 -3.84 15.33
C TYR A 23 -3.99 -3.83 13.88
N ARG A 24 -2.89 -4.53 13.56
CA ARG A 24 -2.38 -4.60 12.19
C ARG A 24 -3.37 -5.26 11.24
N PHE A 25 -4.04 -6.31 11.71
CA PHE A 25 -5.05 -6.98 10.91
C PHE A 25 -6.20 -6.04 10.59
N ILE A 26 -6.71 -5.31 11.59
CA ILE A 26 -7.78 -4.34 11.39
C ILE A 26 -7.33 -3.22 10.45
N TYR A 27 -6.12 -2.72 10.64
CA TYR A 27 -5.56 -1.68 9.78
C TYR A 27 -5.56 -2.12 8.31
N LEU A 28 -5.06 -3.33 8.04
CA LEU A 28 -5.01 -3.85 6.68
C LEU A 28 -6.41 -4.05 6.09
N ARG A 29 -7.35 -4.52 6.88
CA ARG A 29 -8.73 -4.70 6.40
C ARG A 29 -9.43 -3.38 6.12
N ARG A 30 -9.04 -2.32 6.78
CA ARG A 30 -9.61 -0.99 6.57
C ARG A 30 -8.83 -0.16 5.57
N THR A 31 -7.71 -0.67 5.10
CA THR A 31 -6.93 -0.04 4.03
C THR A 31 -7.56 -0.42 2.69
N ARG A 32 -7.88 0.57 1.91
CA ARG A 32 -8.52 0.38 0.61
C ARG A 32 -7.78 1.14 -0.47
N TYR A 33 -7.70 0.51 -1.64
CA TYR A 33 -7.11 1.12 -2.81
C TYR A 33 -8.14 1.14 -3.93
N HIS A 34 -8.21 2.26 -4.62
CA HIS A 34 -9.11 2.41 -5.74
C HIS A 34 -8.36 2.97 -6.94
N ILE A 35 -8.40 2.24 -8.05
CA ILE A 35 -7.79 2.67 -9.30
C ILE A 35 -8.90 3.31 -10.11
N GLY A 36 -8.96 4.64 -10.04
CA GLY A 36 -9.94 5.40 -10.79
C GLY A 36 -9.53 5.59 -12.25
N SER A 37 -10.32 6.35 -12.97
CA SER A 37 -10.02 6.64 -14.37
C SER A 37 -8.81 7.56 -14.53
N GLU A 38 -8.58 8.46 -13.58
CA GLU A 38 -7.49 9.43 -13.65
C GLU A 38 -6.60 9.46 -12.41
N GLN A 39 -7.05 8.90 -11.28
CA GLN A 39 -6.36 8.98 -10.00
C GLN A 39 -6.24 7.63 -9.34
N LEU A 40 -5.15 7.42 -8.60
CA LEU A 40 -5.04 6.35 -7.62
C LEU A 40 -5.45 6.91 -6.26
N ILE A 41 -6.32 6.20 -5.57
CA ILE A 41 -6.83 6.61 -4.28
C ILE A 41 -6.48 5.55 -3.25
N SER A 42 -5.85 5.97 -2.16
CA SER A 42 -5.51 5.09 -1.04
C SER A 42 -6.20 5.60 0.21
N GLN A 43 -7.00 4.75 0.83
CA GLN A 43 -7.66 5.04 2.10
C GLN A 43 -7.13 4.10 3.17
N HIS A 44 -6.68 4.66 4.28
CA HIS A 44 -6.14 3.87 5.37
C HIS A 44 -6.38 4.54 6.71
N GLY A 45 -6.18 3.78 7.77
CA GLY A 45 -6.37 4.22 9.14
C GLY A 45 -7.47 3.46 9.85
N VAL A 46 -7.38 3.40 11.17
CA VAL A 46 -8.36 2.70 12.01
C VAL A 46 -9.23 3.69 12.75
N LEU A 47 -8.62 4.52 13.59
CA LEU A 47 -9.34 5.54 14.38
C LEU A 47 -9.50 6.83 13.61
N SER A 48 -8.47 7.20 12.86
CA SER A 48 -8.49 8.37 11.99
C SER A 48 -8.19 7.91 10.58
N ARG A 49 -9.04 8.25 9.64
CA ARG A 49 -8.89 7.80 8.26
C ARG A 49 -8.23 8.86 7.42
N LYS A 50 -7.25 8.43 6.64
CA LYS A 50 -6.55 9.30 5.71
C LYS A 50 -6.76 8.80 4.29
N THR A 51 -7.04 9.70 3.39
CA THR A 51 -7.20 9.40 1.97
C THR A 51 -6.12 10.14 1.19
N ASP A 52 -5.31 9.37 0.45
CA ASP A 52 -4.28 9.92 -0.41
C ASP A 52 -4.69 9.78 -1.87
N TYR A 53 -4.45 10.83 -2.65
CA TYR A 53 -4.74 10.86 -4.07
C TYR A 53 -3.45 11.04 -4.85
N MET A 54 -3.30 10.26 -5.92
CA MET A 54 -2.16 10.37 -6.81
C MET A 54 -2.66 10.44 -8.26
N GLU A 55 -2.29 11.49 -8.95
CA GLU A 55 -2.63 11.64 -10.36
C GLU A 55 -1.85 10.60 -11.17
N GLN A 56 -2.56 9.78 -11.94
CA GLN A 56 -1.94 8.67 -12.67
C GLN A 56 -0.91 9.16 -13.71
N TYR A 57 -1.15 10.29 -14.34
CA TYR A 57 -0.22 10.79 -15.35
C TYR A 57 1.12 11.23 -14.78
N ARG A 58 1.22 11.39 -13.46
CA ARG A 58 2.47 11.79 -12.80
C ARG A 58 3.29 10.60 -12.32
N ILE A 59 2.81 9.39 -12.49
CA ILE A 59 3.52 8.18 -12.07
C ILE A 59 4.70 7.92 -12.98
N VAL A 60 5.86 7.66 -12.39
CA VAL A 60 7.11 7.49 -13.15
C VAL A 60 7.77 6.13 -12.95
N ASP A 61 7.51 5.45 -11.81
CA ASP A 61 8.20 4.19 -11.55
C ASP A 61 7.41 3.30 -10.60
N PHE A 62 7.73 2.00 -10.62
CA PHE A 62 7.12 0.96 -9.79
C PHE A 62 8.20 0.06 -9.23
N VAL A 63 8.05 -0.34 -7.96
CA VAL A 63 8.91 -1.34 -7.33
C VAL A 63 8.02 -2.34 -6.60
N GLU A 64 8.19 -3.64 -6.88
CA GLU A 64 7.50 -4.69 -6.16
C GLU A 64 8.39 -5.25 -5.06
N HIS A 65 7.82 -5.47 -3.90
CA HIS A 65 8.52 -5.98 -2.73
C HIS A 65 7.66 -7.01 -2.02
N GLN A 66 8.28 -8.10 -1.57
CA GLN A 66 7.61 -9.11 -0.74
C GLN A 66 8.45 -9.35 0.51
N SER A 67 7.87 -9.09 1.68
CA SER A 67 8.47 -9.53 2.94
C SER A 67 8.29 -11.05 3.08
N LEU A 68 9.00 -11.64 4.06
CA LEU A 68 8.87 -13.07 4.31
C LEU A 68 7.42 -13.46 4.63
N MET A 69 6.76 -12.67 5.46
CA MET A 69 5.35 -12.94 5.80
C MET A 69 4.45 -12.81 4.59
N GLN A 70 4.70 -11.84 3.72
CA GLN A 70 3.94 -11.68 2.49
C GLN A 70 4.13 -12.87 1.55
N GLN A 71 5.35 -13.39 1.46
CA GLN A 71 5.61 -14.58 0.65
C GLN A 71 4.81 -15.78 1.16
N LEU A 72 4.73 -15.95 2.47
CA LEU A 72 3.95 -17.03 3.07
C LEU A 72 2.45 -16.87 2.82
N CYS A 73 1.96 -15.65 2.78
CA CYS A 73 0.54 -15.36 2.59
C CYS A 73 0.15 -15.14 1.12
N GLY A 74 1.12 -15.19 0.20
CA GLY A 74 0.85 -14.94 -1.22
C GLY A 74 0.50 -13.49 -1.53
N LEU A 75 1.10 -12.56 -0.82
CA LEU A 75 0.86 -11.12 -0.98
C LEU A 75 2.14 -10.41 -1.37
N LYS A 76 1.99 -9.18 -1.85
CA LYS A 76 3.12 -8.31 -2.18
C LYS A 76 2.78 -6.86 -1.91
N THR A 77 3.79 -6.02 -1.90
CA THR A 77 3.65 -4.56 -1.83
C THR A 77 4.13 -3.98 -3.15
N VAL A 78 3.34 -3.13 -3.76
CA VAL A 78 3.74 -2.40 -4.97
C VAL A 78 3.97 -0.95 -4.57
N ARG A 79 5.20 -0.48 -4.72
CA ARG A 79 5.58 0.89 -4.41
C ARG A 79 5.56 1.71 -5.69
N ILE A 80 4.80 2.78 -5.67
CA ILE A 80 4.60 3.62 -6.83
C ILE A 80 5.24 4.98 -6.57
N PHE A 81 6.08 5.43 -7.50
CA PHE A 81 6.75 6.72 -7.41
C PHE A 81 6.15 7.69 -8.41
N SER A 82 6.06 8.94 -8.01
CA SER A 82 5.41 9.98 -8.79
C SER A 82 6.21 11.28 -8.73
N THR A 83 5.98 12.17 -9.69
CA THR A 83 6.57 13.51 -9.69
C THR A 83 5.76 14.50 -8.84
N ASP A 84 4.68 14.05 -8.23
CA ASP A 84 3.84 14.90 -7.39
C ASP A 84 4.58 15.25 -6.10
N ARG A 85 4.63 16.55 -5.76
CA ARG A 85 5.30 17.01 -4.55
C ARG A 85 4.59 16.58 -3.28
N ASN A 86 3.27 16.51 -3.32
CA ASN A 86 2.46 16.16 -2.15
C ASN A 86 2.40 14.66 -1.90
N THR A 87 2.45 13.88 -2.98
CA THR A 87 2.39 12.42 -2.90
C THR A 87 3.47 11.82 -3.80
N PRO A 88 4.76 11.94 -3.40
CA PRO A 88 5.84 11.42 -4.25
C PRO A 88 5.91 9.90 -4.27
N ARG A 89 5.30 9.23 -3.31
CA ARG A 89 5.33 7.78 -3.21
C ARG A 89 4.01 7.27 -2.63
N LEU A 90 3.54 6.17 -3.18
CA LEU A 90 2.36 5.46 -2.68
C LEU A 90 2.64 3.98 -2.63
N ASP A 91 2.40 3.36 -1.48
CA ASP A 91 2.62 1.92 -1.30
C ASP A 91 1.27 1.21 -1.30
N LEU A 92 1.09 0.28 -2.24
CA LEU A 92 -0.07 -0.61 -2.26
C LEU A 92 0.31 -1.90 -1.54
N VAL A 93 -0.08 -2.00 -0.27
CA VAL A 93 0.28 -3.12 0.60
C VAL A 93 -0.81 -4.18 0.54
N GLY A 94 -0.42 -5.46 0.52
CA GLY A 94 -1.36 -6.55 0.60
C GLY A 94 -2.02 -6.92 -0.73
N ILE A 95 -1.36 -6.66 -1.84
CA ILE A 95 -1.82 -7.07 -3.17
C ILE A 95 -1.50 -8.56 -3.35
N ARG A 96 -2.41 -9.32 -3.94
CA ARG A 96 -2.15 -10.73 -4.25
C ARG A 96 -0.96 -10.83 -5.19
N HIS A 97 -0.03 -11.74 -4.90
CA HIS A 97 1.21 -11.82 -5.66
C HIS A 97 1.00 -12.14 -7.15
N ASN A 98 -0.09 -12.83 -7.48
CA ASN A 98 -0.40 -13.20 -8.87
C ASN A 98 -1.23 -12.14 -9.61
N PHE A 99 -1.60 -11.05 -8.94
CA PHE A 99 -2.34 -9.96 -9.58
C PHE A 99 -1.36 -8.93 -10.14
N ASP A 100 -1.41 -8.75 -11.46
CA ASP A 100 -0.52 -7.82 -12.14
C ASP A 100 -1.10 -6.40 -12.13
N VAL A 101 -1.03 -5.76 -10.95
CA VAL A 101 -1.53 -4.41 -10.78
C VAL A 101 -0.65 -3.40 -11.52
N VAL A 102 0.63 -3.69 -11.69
CA VAL A 102 1.57 -2.79 -12.36
C VAL A 102 1.17 -2.58 -13.82
N THR A 103 0.87 -3.65 -14.54
CA THR A 103 0.42 -3.54 -15.93
C THR A 103 -0.88 -2.76 -16.01
N LEU A 104 -1.83 -3.04 -15.12
CA LEU A 104 -3.10 -2.31 -15.10
C LEU A 104 -2.89 -0.82 -14.90
N ILE A 105 -2.03 -0.45 -13.96
CA ILE A 105 -1.76 0.96 -13.67
C ILE A 105 -1.01 1.60 -14.83
N ARG A 106 -0.04 0.90 -15.43
CA ARG A 106 0.71 1.42 -16.59
C ARG A 106 -0.22 1.74 -17.75
N GLU A 107 -1.18 0.88 -18.03
CA GLU A 107 -2.15 1.13 -19.07
C GLU A 107 -2.95 2.40 -18.79
N ARG A 108 -3.34 2.59 -17.53
CA ARG A 108 -4.06 3.80 -17.12
C ARG A 108 -3.18 5.05 -17.23
N VAL A 109 -1.91 4.92 -16.87
CA VAL A 109 -0.95 6.03 -16.97
C VAL A 109 -0.80 6.47 -18.42
N GLU A 110 -0.60 5.50 -19.33
CA GLU A 110 -0.46 5.82 -20.76
C GLU A 110 -1.72 6.45 -21.31
N TYR A 111 -2.88 5.92 -20.95
CA TYR A 111 -4.15 6.50 -21.38
C TYR A 111 -4.28 7.95 -20.92
N ASN A 112 -3.97 8.23 -19.65
CA ASN A 112 -4.10 9.58 -19.10
C ASN A 112 -3.09 10.55 -19.69
N LYS A 113 -1.88 10.09 -19.99
CA LYS A 113 -0.88 10.94 -20.66
C LYS A 113 -1.34 11.34 -22.05
N ARG A 114 -1.90 10.42 -22.80
CA ARG A 114 -2.45 10.71 -24.14
C ARG A 114 -3.61 11.69 -24.05
N LYS A 115 -4.52 11.44 -23.10
CA LYS A 115 -5.70 12.28 -22.92
C LYS A 115 -5.32 13.72 -22.59
N LYS A 116 -4.24 13.92 -21.82
CA LYS A 116 -3.77 15.25 -21.43
C LYS A 116 -2.75 15.83 -22.39
N GLY A 117 -2.32 15.09 -23.40
CA GLY A 117 -1.31 15.55 -24.35
C GLY A 117 0.11 15.56 -23.82
N ILE A 118 0.35 15.09 -22.60
CA ILE A 118 1.67 15.10 -21.97
C ILE A 118 2.62 14.17 -22.70
N TYR A 119 2.13 13.03 -23.16
CA TYR A 119 2.92 12.05 -23.88
C TYR A 119 3.54 12.63 -25.14
N GLU A 120 2.77 13.40 -25.89
CA GLU A 120 3.25 14.02 -27.11
C GLU A 120 4.27 15.11 -26.83
N ILE A 121 4.07 15.86 -25.75
CA ILE A 121 5.01 16.91 -25.35
C ILE A 121 6.37 16.33 -25.02
N THR A 122 6.40 15.19 -24.36
CA THR A 122 7.66 14.57 -23.94
C THR A 122 8.44 13.95 -25.09
N ASN A 123 7.80 13.73 -26.22
CA ASN A 123 8.45 13.15 -27.40
C ASN A 123 9.13 14.18 -28.30
N HIS A 124 9.07 15.42 -27.94
CA HIS A 124 9.72 16.50 -28.73
C HIS A 124 11.11 16.88 -28.25
#